data_5516b206fa564a476865eb6f1df15a34
#
_entry.id   5516b206fa564a476865eb6f1df15a34
#
_cell.length_a   1.000
_cell.length_b   1.000
_cell.length_c   1.000
_cell.angle_alpha   90.00
_cell.angle_beta   90.00
_cell.angle_gamma   90.00
#
_symmetry.space_group_name_H-M   'P 1'
#
loop_
_entity.id
_entity.type
_entity.pdbx_description
1 polymer ?
#
loop_
_entity_poly.entity_id
_entity_poly.type
_entity_poly.pdbx_seq_one_letter_code
_entity_poly.pdbx_strand_id
1 'polypeptide(L)'
;MKRRFQTRAVHTPRLPAIDQRSASVPIYQTSTFRFDTNDEFADAITFRRPGYVYTRGYGNPTIDAFQTVMADLEETEAALAFASGSAAIHAVIVTLMSAGQRMVAGKALYGGTVGLLRNVLPRFGIEVTFVDPTDLEEVGAALPGASLFYCETIVNPTTTIPDLGALAAMCRREGVPSVVDNTFASPYLCQPRSLGFDVVVHSATKYIGGHSDLIGGIACISDDLFPRLRDTLIEVGGSMQPLEAWLCIRGLSTLSLRMEHVCRSAGLLASFLAQHQAIEAVHYPGLPGHPQHELARDQLRGFGGTLAFEVRGGVEAGSRVAEALELGWIAGSLGSVQTLVAHPATTTHRQLDADVRRAAGIADGLLRIAMGLEDPDDLIEDFEQALR
;
A
#
# COMPACT_ATOMS: atom_id res chain seq x y z
N MET A 1 22.48 1.68 -18.93
CA MET A 1 21.97 0.40 -18.40
C MET A 1 21.20 0.71 -17.11
N LYS A 2 19.90 0.39 -17.04
CA LYS A 2 19.08 0.59 -15.84
C LYS A 2 19.60 -0.34 -14.73
N ARG A 3 19.91 0.20 -13.56
CA ARG A 3 20.40 -0.60 -12.43
C ARG A 3 19.27 -1.45 -11.84
N ARG A 4 19.64 -2.58 -11.21
CA ARG A 4 18.70 -3.48 -10.53
C ARG A 4 18.05 -2.78 -9.31
N PHE A 5 16.91 -3.27 -8.89
CA PHE A 5 16.09 -2.69 -7.79
C PHE A 5 16.91 -2.41 -6.54
N GLN A 6 17.64 -3.39 -6.00
CA GLN A 6 18.43 -3.25 -4.77
C GLN A 6 19.45 -2.09 -4.87
N THR A 7 20.12 -1.98 -6.03
CA THR A 7 21.07 -0.90 -6.26
C THR A 7 20.37 0.46 -6.34
N ARG A 8 19.20 0.52 -6.98
CA ARG A 8 18.40 1.76 -7.04
C ARG A 8 17.94 2.18 -5.65
N ALA A 9 17.39 1.25 -4.85
CA ALA A 9 16.92 1.52 -3.50
C ALA A 9 18.00 2.08 -2.56
N VAL A 10 19.26 1.69 -2.75
CA VAL A 10 20.40 2.14 -1.92
C VAL A 10 21.05 3.42 -2.46
N HIS A 11 21.13 3.58 -3.79
CA HIS A 11 21.87 4.69 -4.42
C HIS A 11 20.98 5.84 -4.89
N THR A 12 19.69 5.78 -4.63
CA THR A 12 18.76 6.83 -4.98
C THR A 12 18.76 7.90 -3.89
N PRO A 13 18.07 8.97 -4.09
CA PRO A 13 18.42 10.11 -4.87
C PRO A 13 19.43 10.97 -4.16
N ARG A 14 20.27 11.56 -4.93
CA ARG A 14 21.19 12.59 -4.45
C ARG A 14 20.50 13.94 -4.64
N LEU A 15 20.45 14.74 -3.59
CA LEU A 15 19.98 16.11 -3.71
C LEU A 15 20.88 16.86 -4.70
N PRO A 16 20.32 17.57 -5.69
CA PRO A 16 21.09 18.16 -6.78
C PRO A 16 22.13 19.24 -6.36
N ALA A 17 22.02 19.76 -5.14
CA ALA A 17 22.74 20.99 -4.73
C ALA A 17 23.30 20.92 -3.31
N ILE A 18 23.91 19.81 -2.90
CA ILE A 18 24.63 19.78 -1.61
C ILE A 18 26.13 19.88 -1.85
N ASP A 19 26.75 20.96 -1.38
CA ASP A 19 28.20 21.13 -1.34
C ASP A 19 28.89 20.09 -0.44
N GLN A 20 28.14 19.49 0.47
CA GLN A 20 28.59 18.45 1.38
C GLN A 20 28.21 17.05 0.83
N ARG A 21 29.19 16.19 0.63
CA ARG A 21 28.99 14.81 0.15
C ARG A 21 28.59 13.87 1.31
N SER A 22 27.43 14.09 1.93
CA SER A 22 26.96 13.24 3.02
C SER A 22 26.56 11.83 2.50
N ALA A 23 26.83 10.80 3.29
CA ALA A 23 26.47 9.42 2.93
C ALA A 23 24.96 9.17 3.06
N SER A 24 24.25 9.89 3.93
CA SER A 24 22.81 9.85 4.05
C SER A 24 22.19 11.19 3.65
N VAL A 25 20.93 11.16 3.22
CA VAL A 25 20.18 12.39 2.91
C VAL A 25 20.02 13.23 4.18
N PRO A 26 20.40 14.52 4.20
CA PRO A 26 20.15 15.40 5.33
C PRO A 26 18.67 15.61 5.59
N ILE A 27 18.29 15.83 6.86
CA ILE A 27 16.91 16.17 7.22
C ILE A 27 16.78 17.70 7.25
N TYR A 28 16.01 18.23 6.31
CA TYR A 28 15.64 19.65 6.29
C TYR A 28 14.38 19.86 7.13
N GLN A 29 14.53 19.83 8.45
CA GLN A 29 13.41 19.98 9.39
C GLN A 29 13.03 21.47 9.53
N THR A 30 12.40 21.99 8.49
CA THR A 30 11.93 23.38 8.42
C THR A 30 10.56 23.46 7.76
N SER A 31 9.73 24.41 8.20
CA SER A 31 8.44 24.67 7.56
C SER A 31 8.58 25.66 6.39
N THR A 32 9.56 26.56 6.43
CA THR A 32 9.69 27.64 5.44
C THR A 32 11.14 27.85 5.05
N PHE A 33 11.34 28.37 3.86
CA PHE A 33 12.64 28.77 3.31
C PHE A 33 12.65 30.28 3.07
N ARG A 34 13.81 30.90 3.24
CA ARG A 34 13.98 32.36 3.07
C ARG A 34 14.53 32.69 1.69
N PHE A 35 14.23 33.88 1.24
CA PHE A 35 14.70 34.46 -0.02
C PHE A 35 15.42 35.78 0.24
N ASP A 36 16.32 36.16 -0.64
CA ASP A 36 17.04 37.42 -0.52
C ASP A 36 16.23 38.60 -1.12
N THR A 37 15.32 38.30 -2.08
CA THR A 37 14.48 39.33 -2.72
C THR A 37 13.01 38.87 -2.84
N ASN A 38 12.09 39.87 -2.92
CA ASN A 38 10.68 39.60 -3.17
C ASN A 38 10.44 38.95 -4.54
N ASP A 39 11.22 39.27 -5.55
CA ASP A 39 11.09 38.73 -6.89
C ASP A 39 11.45 37.22 -6.90
N GLU A 40 12.52 36.84 -6.21
CA GLU A 40 12.87 35.41 -6.05
C GLU A 40 11.77 34.63 -5.35
N PHE A 41 11.19 35.19 -4.29
CA PHE A 41 10.07 34.59 -3.58
C PHE A 41 8.83 34.47 -4.49
N ALA A 42 8.48 35.53 -5.23
CA ALA A 42 7.33 35.54 -6.13
C ALA A 42 7.47 34.52 -7.26
N ASP A 43 8.66 34.36 -7.83
CA ASP A 43 8.92 33.38 -8.86
C ASP A 43 8.88 31.94 -8.31
N ALA A 44 9.42 31.70 -7.13
CA ALA A 44 9.43 30.38 -6.50
C ALA A 44 8.01 29.94 -6.09
N ILE A 45 7.21 30.81 -5.46
CA ILE A 45 5.85 30.47 -5.01
C ILE A 45 4.87 30.25 -6.17
N THR A 46 5.17 30.84 -7.35
CA THR A 46 4.40 30.64 -8.59
C THR A 46 4.97 29.55 -9.49
N PHE A 47 5.98 28.82 -9.03
CA PHE A 47 6.66 27.75 -9.78
C PHE A 47 7.30 28.20 -11.11
N ARG A 48 7.54 29.50 -11.29
CA ARG A 48 8.27 30.04 -12.45
C ARG A 48 9.77 29.74 -12.37
N ARG A 49 10.28 29.58 -11.16
CA ARG A 49 11.66 29.22 -10.86
C ARG A 49 11.68 28.02 -9.91
N PRO A 50 12.56 27.01 -10.11
CA PRO A 50 12.79 25.98 -9.12
C PRO A 50 13.22 26.57 -7.78
N GLY A 51 12.67 26.07 -6.68
CA GLY A 51 13.02 26.50 -5.33
C GLY A 51 12.09 25.91 -4.29
N TYR A 52 12.53 25.94 -3.05
CA TYR A 52 11.74 25.51 -1.89
C TYR A 52 11.16 26.74 -1.21
N VAL A 53 9.88 26.72 -0.89
CA VAL A 53 9.18 27.86 -0.28
C VAL A 53 8.61 27.47 1.08
N TYR A 54 7.79 26.44 1.09
CA TYR A 54 7.08 25.99 2.28
C TYR A 54 6.85 24.48 2.20
N THR A 55 7.19 23.76 3.24
CA THR A 55 7.20 22.28 3.25
C THR A 55 5.83 21.67 2.90
N ARG A 56 4.72 22.37 3.21
CA ARG A 56 3.38 21.92 2.81
C ARG A 56 3.15 22.14 1.29
N GLY A 57 3.68 21.23 0.46
CA GLY A 57 3.39 21.17 -0.97
C GLY A 57 4.22 22.08 -1.88
N TYR A 58 4.98 23.04 -1.32
CA TYR A 58 5.90 23.90 -2.09
C TYR A 58 7.36 23.39 -2.07
N GLY A 59 7.53 22.12 -1.71
CA GLY A 59 8.80 21.42 -1.73
C GLY A 59 9.58 21.43 -0.43
N ASN A 60 10.36 20.38 -0.25
CA ASN A 60 11.37 20.23 0.80
C ASN A 60 12.42 19.22 0.32
N PRO A 61 13.73 19.51 0.43
CA PRO A 61 14.76 18.63 -0.13
C PRO A 61 14.68 17.18 0.35
N THR A 62 14.35 16.94 1.62
CA THR A 62 14.25 15.59 2.17
C THR A 62 13.03 14.84 1.63
N ILE A 63 11.90 15.54 1.49
CA ILE A 63 10.67 14.97 0.95
C ILE A 63 10.84 14.66 -0.55
N ASP A 64 11.46 15.56 -1.30
CA ASP A 64 11.74 15.36 -2.73
C ASP A 64 12.68 14.17 -2.96
N ALA A 65 13.64 13.95 -2.05
CA ALA A 65 14.49 12.78 -2.10
C ALA A 65 13.67 11.47 -1.97
N PHE A 66 12.68 11.43 -1.07
CA PHE A 66 11.76 10.28 -0.93
C PHE A 66 10.87 10.13 -2.18
N GLN A 67 10.29 11.21 -2.66
CA GLN A 67 9.44 11.23 -3.86
C GLN A 67 10.20 10.70 -5.08
N THR A 68 11.43 11.17 -5.29
CA THR A 68 12.26 10.73 -6.42
C THR A 68 12.58 9.24 -6.37
N VAL A 69 12.91 8.68 -5.20
CA VAL A 69 13.19 7.25 -5.10
C VAL A 69 11.94 6.42 -5.37
N MET A 70 10.80 6.85 -4.87
CA MET A 70 9.56 6.10 -5.10
C MET A 70 9.11 6.16 -6.56
N ALA A 71 9.23 7.29 -7.22
CA ALA A 71 8.98 7.40 -8.65
C ALA A 71 9.89 6.45 -9.45
N ASP A 72 11.20 6.41 -9.13
CA ASP A 72 12.14 5.50 -9.78
C ASP A 72 11.81 4.03 -9.52
N LEU A 73 11.46 3.65 -8.29
CA LEU A 73 11.15 2.26 -7.93
C LEU A 73 9.82 1.76 -8.52
N GLU A 74 8.80 2.61 -8.62
CA GLU A 74 7.51 2.30 -9.25
C GLU A 74 7.52 2.50 -10.77
N GLU A 75 8.63 3.01 -11.34
CA GLU A 75 8.78 3.29 -12.76
C GLU A 75 7.77 4.34 -13.29
N THR A 76 7.45 5.32 -12.44
CA THR A 76 6.63 6.49 -12.79
C THR A 76 7.50 7.72 -13.03
N GLU A 77 6.94 8.75 -13.67
CA GLU A 77 7.64 9.99 -13.96
C GLU A 77 7.80 10.87 -12.72
N ALA A 78 6.82 10.83 -11.80
CA ALA A 78 6.80 11.63 -10.59
C ALA A 78 6.15 10.88 -9.42
N ALA A 79 6.32 11.41 -8.20
CA ALA A 79 5.59 10.99 -7.02
C ALA A 79 5.35 12.16 -6.06
N LEU A 80 4.28 12.07 -5.26
CA LEU A 80 3.97 13.04 -4.20
C LEU A 80 3.75 12.31 -2.86
N ALA A 81 4.39 12.83 -1.81
CA ALA A 81 4.35 12.28 -0.46
C ALA A 81 3.29 12.94 0.41
N PHE A 82 2.60 12.13 1.21
CA PHE A 82 1.48 12.50 2.05
C PHE A 82 1.69 12.03 3.51
N ALA A 83 0.99 12.67 4.44
CA ALA A 83 1.06 12.33 5.87
C ALA A 83 0.54 10.92 6.20
N SER A 84 -0.22 10.28 5.30
CA SER A 84 -0.68 8.90 5.46
C SER A 84 -1.12 8.31 4.12
N GLY A 85 -1.23 6.97 4.04
CA GLY A 85 -1.82 6.31 2.86
C GLY A 85 -3.24 6.79 2.57
N SER A 86 -4.07 6.97 3.60
CA SER A 86 -5.43 7.52 3.43
C SER A 86 -5.44 8.95 2.89
N ALA A 87 -4.46 9.78 3.26
CA ALA A 87 -4.31 11.13 2.70
C ALA A 87 -3.91 11.08 1.22
N ALA A 88 -3.04 10.15 0.83
CA ALA A 88 -2.68 9.93 -0.57
C ALA A 88 -3.88 9.48 -1.41
N ILE A 89 -4.62 8.46 -0.93
CA ILE A 89 -5.82 7.94 -1.60
C ILE A 89 -6.86 9.05 -1.77
N HIS A 90 -7.17 9.78 -0.68
CA HIS A 90 -8.14 10.87 -0.71
C HIS A 90 -7.72 11.96 -1.70
N ALA A 91 -6.47 12.43 -1.64
CA ALA A 91 -5.96 13.47 -2.53
C ALA A 91 -6.04 13.05 -4.02
N VAL A 92 -5.67 11.80 -4.34
CA VAL A 92 -5.79 11.25 -5.70
C VAL A 92 -7.24 11.26 -6.18
N ILE A 93 -8.17 10.77 -5.35
CA ILE A 93 -9.60 10.71 -5.71
C ILE A 93 -10.16 12.11 -5.97
N VAL A 94 -9.96 13.06 -5.05
CA VAL A 94 -10.51 14.43 -5.21
C VAL A 94 -9.79 15.26 -6.28
N THR A 95 -8.58 14.86 -6.69
CA THR A 95 -7.90 15.45 -7.85
C THR A 95 -8.50 14.98 -9.17
N LEU A 96 -8.91 13.70 -9.22
CA LEU A 96 -9.40 13.07 -10.45
C LEU A 96 -10.92 13.16 -10.61
N MET A 97 -11.65 13.40 -9.52
CA MET A 97 -13.13 13.36 -9.50
C MET A 97 -13.76 14.64 -9.00
N SER A 98 -14.99 14.85 -9.44
CA SER A 98 -15.87 15.95 -9.04
C SER A 98 -17.24 15.44 -8.58
N ALA A 99 -18.03 16.30 -7.92
CA ALA A 99 -19.41 15.99 -7.56
C ALA A 99 -20.25 15.59 -8.81
N GLY A 100 -21.13 14.62 -8.63
CA GLY A 100 -21.96 14.06 -9.72
C GLY A 100 -21.26 12.97 -10.54
N GLN A 101 -20.00 12.65 -10.24
CA GLN A 101 -19.27 11.57 -10.91
C GLN A 101 -19.36 10.26 -10.13
N ARG A 102 -19.12 9.15 -10.85
CA ARG A 102 -19.17 7.79 -10.30
C ARG A 102 -17.81 7.11 -10.46
N MET A 103 -17.34 6.44 -9.39
CA MET A 103 -16.18 5.55 -9.45
C MET A 103 -16.59 4.09 -9.33
N VAL A 104 -15.76 3.21 -9.85
CA VAL A 104 -15.82 1.76 -9.65
C VAL A 104 -14.67 1.37 -8.72
N ALA A 105 -14.95 0.62 -7.67
CA ALA A 105 -13.96 0.21 -6.69
C ALA A 105 -14.10 -1.27 -6.33
N GLY A 106 -13.00 -1.92 -6.00
CA GLY A 106 -13.01 -3.28 -5.47
C GLY A 106 -13.88 -3.38 -4.21
N LYS A 107 -14.68 -4.44 -4.07
CA LYS A 107 -15.55 -4.67 -2.90
C LYS A 107 -14.77 -5.04 -1.63
N ALA A 108 -13.63 -5.70 -1.80
CA ALA A 108 -12.71 -6.07 -0.73
C ALA A 108 -11.49 -5.12 -0.80
N LEU A 109 -11.38 -4.23 0.17
CA LEU A 109 -10.34 -3.21 0.30
C LEU A 109 -9.99 -3.03 1.77
N TYR A 110 -8.89 -2.35 2.03
CA TYR A 110 -8.56 -1.87 3.37
C TYR A 110 -9.74 -1.12 4.01
N GLY A 111 -10.08 -1.46 5.26
CA GLY A 111 -11.27 -0.93 5.95
C GLY A 111 -11.33 0.60 6.00
N GLY A 112 -10.18 1.29 6.12
CA GLY A 112 -10.12 2.75 6.05
C GLY A 112 -10.51 3.30 4.67
N THR A 113 -10.10 2.63 3.60
CA THR A 113 -10.51 2.97 2.23
C THR A 113 -12.01 2.73 2.03
N VAL A 114 -12.52 1.58 2.49
CA VAL A 114 -13.98 1.33 2.46
C VAL A 114 -14.75 2.41 3.21
N GLY A 115 -14.25 2.83 4.38
CA GLY A 115 -14.84 3.92 5.17
C GLY A 115 -14.86 5.25 4.40
N LEU A 116 -13.76 5.60 3.74
CA LEU A 116 -13.69 6.79 2.87
C LEU A 116 -14.73 6.71 1.75
N LEU A 117 -14.78 5.59 1.02
CA LEU A 117 -15.65 5.40 -0.14
C LEU A 117 -17.13 5.35 0.23
N ARG A 118 -17.50 4.75 1.36
CA ARG A 118 -18.91 4.58 1.77
C ARG A 118 -19.46 5.75 2.58
N ASN A 119 -18.63 6.38 3.43
CA ASN A 119 -19.11 7.31 4.43
C ASN A 119 -18.72 8.77 4.14
N VAL A 120 -17.65 8.99 3.38
CA VAL A 120 -17.12 10.35 3.15
C VAL A 120 -17.46 10.84 1.75
N LEU A 121 -17.06 10.11 0.70
CA LEU A 121 -17.24 10.55 -0.68
C LEU A 121 -18.69 10.81 -1.09
N PRO A 122 -19.71 10.02 -0.67
CA PRO A 122 -21.10 10.30 -0.99
C PRO A 122 -21.60 11.65 -0.45
N ARG A 123 -21.02 12.13 0.65
CA ARG A 123 -21.34 13.46 1.21
C ARG A 123 -20.86 14.60 0.31
N PHE A 124 -19.94 14.32 -0.58
CA PHE A 124 -19.42 15.26 -1.59
C PHE A 124 -19.97 14.97 -3.00
N GLY A 125 -21.04 14.15 -3.08
CA GLY A 125 -21.71 13.86 -4.34
C GLY A 125 -20.96 12.91 -5.27
N ILE A 126 -20.01 12.13 -4.76
CA ILE A 126 -19.31 11.10 -5.52
C ILE A 126 -19.97 9.75 -5.26
N GLU A 127 -20.44 9.10 -6.33
CA GLU A 127 -21.03 7.76 -6.25
C GLU A 127 -19.96 6.68 -6.36
N VAL A 128 -20.16 5.56 -5.64
CA VAL A 128 -19.24 4.42 -5.65
C VAL A 128 -19.99 3.13 -5.97
N THR A 129 -19.57 2.47 -7.05
CA THR A 129 -20.00 1.11 -7.40
C THR A 129 -18.91 0.13 -6.98
N PHE A 130 -19.27 -0.82 -6.11
CA PHE A 130 -18.33 -1.87 -5.66
C PHE A 130 -18.47 -3.12 -6.52
N VAL A 131 -17.34 -3.69 -6.95
CA VAL A 131 -17.24 -4.87 -7.80
C VAL A 131 -16.21 -5.86 -7.26
N ASP A 132 -16.31 -7.12 -7.64
CA ASP A 132 -15.21 -8.07 -7.46
C ASP A 132 -14.11 -7.81 -8.48
N PRO A 133 -12.90 -7.37 -8.09
CA PRO A 133 -11.85 -7.09 -9.06
C PRO A 133 -11.28 -8.36 -9.71
N THR A 134 -11.64 -9.56 -9.23
CA THR A 134 -11.28 -10.86 -9.86
C THR A 134 -12.32 -11.32 -10.88
N ASP A 135 -13.50 -10.73 -10.90
CA ASP A 135 -14.54 -10.96 -11.90
C ASP A 135 -14.48 -9.86 -12.99
N LEU A 136 -13.78 -10.18 -14.08
CA LEU A 136 -13.60 -9.24 -15.19
C LEU A 136 -14.91 -8.91 -15.91
N GLU A 137 -15.92 -9.77 -15.86
CA GLU A 137 -17.25 -9.50 -16.46
C GLU A 137 -17.99 -8.46 -15.60
N GLU A 138 -17.99 -8.63 -14.26
CA GLU A 138 -18.59 -7.65 -13.34
C GLU A 138 -17.91 -6.28 -13.48
N VAL A 139 -16.56 -6.25 -13.51
CA VAL A 139 -15.81 -5.02 -13.73
C VAL A 139 -16.16 -4.40 -15.08
N GLY A 140 -16.16 -5.19 -16.17
CA GLY A 140 -16.47 -4.72 -17.51
C GLY A 140 -17.86 -4.13 -17.65
N ALA A 141 -18.86 -4.68 -16.97
CA ALA A 141 -20.21 -4.15 -16.92
C ALA A 141 -20.31 -2.83 -16.15
N ALA A 142 -19.46 -2.62 -15.13
CA ALA A 142 -19.50 -1.45 -14.28
C ALA A 142 -18.69 -0.25 -14.81
N LEU A 143 -17.65 -0.47 -15.63
CA LEU A 143 -16.74 0.58 -16.10
C LEU A 143 -17.39 1.65 -17.00
N PRO A 144 -18.32 1.33 -17.94
CA PRO A 144 -18.88 2.36 -18.82
C PRO A 144 -19.49 3.54 -18.03
N GLY A 145 -19.03 4.76 -18.36
CA GLY A 145 -19.44 5.99 -17.68
C GLY A 145 -18.87 6.21 -16.28
N ALA A 146 -17.96 5.37 -15.82
CA ALA A 146 -17.18 5.64 -14.61
C ALA A 146 -16.11 6.71 -14.88
N SER A 147 -15.76 7.48 -13.84
CA SER A 147 -14.72 8.51 -13.89
C SER A 147 -13.41 8.06 -13.25
N LEU A 148 -13.43 6.94 -12.51
CA LEU A 148 -12.27 6.36 -11.83
C LEU A 148 -12.50 4.88 -11.54
N PHE A 149 -11.43 4.07 -11.67
CA PHE A 149 -11.35 2.70 -11.17
C PHE A 149 -10.31 2.61 -10.05
N TYR A 150 -10.63 1.86 -8.98
CA TYR A 150 -9.73 1.65 -7.85
C TYR A 150 -9.72 0.20 -7.36
N CYS A 151 -8.52 -0.39 -7.19
CA CYS A 151 -8.35 -1.72 -6.58
C CYS A 151 -7.06 -1.81 -5.76
N GLU A 152 -6.83 -2.96 -5.12
CA GLU A 152 -5.57 -3.31 -4.43
C GLU A 152 -4.82 -4.39 -5.22
N THR A 153 -3.48 -4.37 -5.20
CA THR A 153 -2.63 -5.39 -5.84
C THR A 153 -2.82 -6.76 -5.21
N ILE A 154 -2.86 -6.80 -3.88
CA ILE A 154 -3.12 -7.97 -3.05
C ILE A 154 -4.20 -7.57 -2.05
N VAL A 155 -5.34 -8.24 -2.11
CA VAL A 155 -6.54 -7.87 -1.36
C VAL A 155 -6.42 -8.25 0.12
N ASN A 156 -6.71 -7.31 1.01
CA ASN A 156 -6.74 -7.52 2.46
C ASN A 156 -8.15 -7.94 2.94
N PRO A 157 -8.33 -9.00 3.78
CA PRO A 157 -7.30 -9.83 4.39
C PRO A 157 -7.02 -11.15 3.66
N THR A 158 -7.79 -11.52 2.66
CA THR A 158 -7.82 -12.85 2.02
C THR A 158 -6.69 -13.12 1.04
N THR A 159 -5.82 -12.13 0.79
CA THR A 159 -4.68 -12.19 -0.14
C THR A 159 -5.04 -12.59 -1.58
N THR A 160 -6.29 -12.34 -1.98
CA THR A 160 -6.77 -12.54 -3.35
C THR A 160 -6.00 -11.63 -4.34
N ILE A 161 -5.72 -12.12 -5.53
CA ILE A 161 -4.95 -11.43 -6.56
C ILE A 161 -5.84 -11.12 -7.77
N PRO A 162 -6.15 -9.85 -8.07
CA PRO A 162 -6.80 -9.48 -9.32
C PRO A 162 -5.83 -9.49 -10.49
N ASP A 163 -6.31 -9.71 -11.70
CA ASP A 163 -5.53 -9.56 -12.94
C ASP A 163 -5.35 -8.08 -13.28
N LEU A 164 -4.25 -7.51 -12.78
CA LEU A 164 -3.97 -6.08 -12.94
C LEU A 164 -3.79 -5.68 -14.42
N GLY A 165 -3.16 -6.54 -15.22
CA GLY A 165 -2.95 -6.30 -16.64
C GLY A 165 -4.26 -6.20 -17.41
N ALA A 166 -5.18 -7.15 -17.17
CA ALA A 166 -6.51 -7.14 -17.77
C ALA A 166 -7.32 -5.93 -17.29
N LEU A 167 -7.33 -5.62 -16.00
CA LEU A 167 -8.04 -4.47 -15.44
C LEU A 167 -7.55 -3.15 -16.01
N ALA A 168 -6.25 -2.93 -16.09
CA ALA A 168 -5.66 -1.72 -16.69
C ALA A 168 -6.02 -1.60 -18.17
N ALA A 169 -6.00 -2.71 -18.92
CA ALA A 169 -6.40 -2.71 -20.33
C ALA A 169 -7.89 -2.37 -20.52
N MET A 170 -8.76 -2.86 -19.63
CA MET A 170 -10.19 -2.55 -19.63
C MET A 170 -10.43 -1.06 -19.33
N CYS A 171 -9.79 -0.53 -18.27
CA CYS A 171 -9.87 0.89 -17.91
C CYS A 171 -9.42 1.78 -19.08
N ARG A 172 -8.29 1.46 -19.71
CA ARG A 172 -7.77 2.20 -20.87
C ARG A 172 -8.74 2.18 -22.04
N ARG A 173 -9.37 1.03 -22.35
CA ARG A 173 -10.36 0.91 -23.43
C ARG A 173 -11.58 1.79 -23.19
N GLU A 174 -12.04 1.89 -21.94
CA GLU A 174 -13.20 2.72 -21.56
C GLU A 174 -12.82 4.20 -21.30
N GLY A 175 -11.52 4.55 -21.35
CA GLY A 175 -11.03 5.90 -21.03
C GLY A 175 -11.18 6.27 -19.56
N VAL A 176 -11.20 5.29 -18.67
CA VAL A 176 -11.34 5.45 -17.22
C VAL A 176 -9.97 5.44 -16.56
N PRO A 177 -9.55 6.51 -15.87
CA PRO A 177 -8.32 6.51 -15.08
C PRO A 177 -8.32 5.38 -14.05
N SER A 178 -7.16 4.75 -13.86
CA SER A 178 -6.98 3.59 -12.98
C SER A 178 -6.02 3.88 -11.83
N VAL A 179 -6.44 3.57 -10.62
CA VAL A 179 -5.66 3.70 -9.38
C VAL A 179 -5.53 2.34 -8.71
N VAL A 180 -4.31 1.99 -8.32
CA VAL A 180 -4.07 0.76 -7.55
C VAL A 180 -3.31 1.06 -6.27
N ASP A 181 -3.77 0.47 -5.17
CA ASP A 181 -3.04 0.45 -3.90
C ASP A 181 -2.06 -0.73 -3.89
N ASN A 182 -0.78 -0.41 -3.99
CA ASN A 182 0.30 -1.38 -4.06
C ASN A 182 0.99 -1.63 -2.70
N THR A 183 0.31 -1.27 -1.61
CA THR A 183 0.87 -1.35 -0.24
C THR A 183 1.32 -2.75 0.15
N PHE A 184 0.54 -3.79 -0.18
CA PHE A 184 0.84 -5.18 0.21
C PHE A 184 1.98 -5.81 -0.59
N ALA A 185 2.10 -5.44 -1.88
CA ALA A 185 3.17 -5.94 -2.73
C ALA A 185 4.47 -5.12 -2.58
N SER A 186 4.35 -3.83 -2.32
CA SER A 186 5.43 -2.86 -2.45
C SER A 186 6.00 -2.80 -3.88
N PRO A 187 6.80 -1.79 -4.25
CA PRO A 187 7.43 -1.74 -5.58
C PRO A 187 8.44 -2.88 -5.81
N TYR A 188 8.77 -3.64 -4.77
CA TYR A 188 9.64 -4.80 -4.89
C TYR A 188 8.96 -6.01 -5.54
N LEU A 189 7.72 -6.32 -5.16
CA LEU A 189 7.01 -7.48 -5.69
C LEU A 189 6.21 -7.16 -6.95
N CYS A 190 5.68 -5.95 -7.08
CA CYS A 190 4.87 -5.53 -8.22
C CYS A 190 5.15 -4.07 -8.57
N GLN A 191 5.17 -3.78 -9.87
CA GLN A 191 5.26 -2.43 -10.43
C GLN A 191 4.03 -2.21 -11.33
N PRO A 192 2.87 -1.82 -10.78
CA PRO A 192 1.61 -1.74 -11.53
C PRO A 192 1.63 -0.75 -12.70
N ARG A 193 2.50 0.26 -12.66
CA ARG A 193 2.72 1.16 -13.80
C ARG A 193 3.12 0.40 -15.06
N SER A 194 3.98 -0.62 -14.93
CA SER A 194 4.41 -1.46 -16.05
C SER A 194 3.27 -2.34 -16.60
N LEU A 195 2.25 -2.61 -15.78
CA LEU A 195 1.03 -3.33 -16.17
C LEU A 195 -0.05 -2.41 -16.77
N GLY A 196 0.16 -1.09 -16.70
CA GLY A 196 -0.66 -0.09 -17.36
C GLY A 196 -1.58 0.73 -16.46
N PHE A 197 -1.44 0.67 -15.15
CA PHE A 197 -2.14 1.56 -14.22
C PHE A 197 -1.63 3.00 -14.32
N ASP A 198 -2.53 3.97 -14.16
CA ASP A 198 -2.20 5.40 -14.26
C ASP A 198 -1.60 5.94 -12.97
N VAL A 199 -2.10 5.50 -11.82
CA VAL A 199 -1.68 5.94 -10.49
C VAL A 199 -1.44 4.74 -9.59
N VAL A 200 -0.29 4.75 -8.90
CA VAL A 200 0.05 3.76 -7.86
C VAL A 200 0.14 4.46 -6.52
N VAL A 201 -0.64 4.01 -5.54
CA VAL A 201 -0.61 4.56 -4.18
C VAL A 201 -0.03 3.56 -3.19
N HIS A 202 0.61 4.06 -2.13
CA HIS A 202 1.08 3.25 -1.02
C HIS A 202 0.79 3.90 0.33
N SER A 203 0.47 3.09 1.30
CA SER A 203 0.74 3.43 2.70
C SER A 203 2.22 3.19 2.99
N ALA A 204 3.03 4.25 3.00
CA ALA A 204 4.45 4.15 3.31
C ALA A 204 4.71 3.68 4.77
N THR A 205 3.70 3.77 5.62
CA THR A 205 3.64 3.22 6.98
C THR A 205 4.01 1.73 7.04
N LYS A 206 3.80 0.98 5.94
CA LYS A 206 3.92 -0.49 5.86
C LYS A 206 5.34 -0.90 5.45
N TYR A 207 5.50 -1.75 4.46
CA TYR A 207 6.80 -2.28 4.03
C TYR A 207 7.83 -1.21 3.65
N ILE A 208 7.39 -0.02 3.17
CA ILE A 208 8.30 1.08 2.81
C ILE A 208 9.03 1.60 4.07
N GLY A 209 8.30 1.97 5.12
CA GLY A 209 8.90 2.31 6.41
C GLY A 209 9.52 1.10 7.10
N GLY A 210 8.73 0.04 7.26
CA GLY A 210 9.19 -1.30 7.65
C GLY A 210 9.53 -1.51 9.12
N HIS A 211 9.35 -0.50 9.99
CA HIS A 211 9.80 -0.54 11.39
C HIS A 211 8.71 -0.10 12.38
N SER A 212 7.46 0.09 11.94
CA SER A 212 6.32 0.53 12.77
C SER A 212 6.53 1.87 13.52
N ASP A 213 7.41 2.73 13.02
CA ASP A 213 7.87 3.97 13.66
C ASP A 213 7.47 5.24 12.92
N LEU A 214 6.71 5.12 11.81
CA LEU A 214 6.22 6.24 11.02
C LEU A 214 4.80 6.01 10.49
N ILE A 215 4.13 7.10 10.14
CA ILE A 215 2.93 7.12 9.32
C ILE A 215 3.21 7.95 8.07
N GLY A 216 2.90 7.41 6.90
CA GLY A 216 3.13 8.09 5.64
C GLY A 216 2.34 7.47 4.49
N GLY A 217 2.23 8.24 3.41
CA GLY A 217 1.66 7.79 2.14
C GLY A 217 2.41 8.37 0.96
N ILE A 218 2.22 7.77 -0.21
CA ILE A 218 2.79 8.28 -1.44
C ILE A 218 1.90 7.90 -2.62
N ALA A 219 1.79 8.80 -3.60
CA ALA A 219 1.18 8.54 -4.89
C ALA A 219 2.24 8.70 -5.98
N CYS A 220 2.46 7.64 -6.76
CA CYS A 220 3.37 7.59 -7.90
C CYS A 220 2.54 7.77 -9.18
N ILE A 221 2.89 8.75 -10.01
CA ILE A 221 2.03 9.32 -11.04
C ILE A 221 2.83 9.75 -12.29
N SER A 222 2.10 10.16 -13.33
CA SER A 222 2.69 10.83 -14.49
C SER A 222 3.04 12.29 -14.22
N ASP A 223 3.95 12.85 -15.00
CA ASP A 223 4.29 14.28 -14.99
C ASP A 223 3.08 15.18 -15.25
N ASP A 224 2.14 14.74 -16.09
CA ASP A 224 0.92 15.52 -16.42
C ASP A 224 -0.04 15.64 -15.22
N LEU A 225 -0.10 14.63 -14.35
CA LEU A 225 -0.94 14.65 -13.16
C LEU A 225 -0.29 15.39 -12.00
N PHE A 226 1.04 15.50 -11.99
CA PHE A 226 1.82 16.06 -10.88
C PHE A 226 1.36 17.47 -10.46
N PRO A 227 1.19 18.46 -11.36
CA PRO A 227 0.77 19.82 -10.95
C PRO A 227 -0.61 19.82 -10.27
N ARG A 228 -1.57 19.08 -10.81
CA ARG A 228 -2.93 19.00 -10.27
C ARG A 228 -2.96 18.38 -8.88
N LEU A 229 -2.24 17.25 -8.69
CA LEU A 229 -2.19 16.58 -7.40
C LEU A 229 -1.42 17.39 -6.36
N ARG A 230 -0.36 18.09 -6.78
CA ARG A 230 0.38 19.04 -5.93
C ARG A 230 -0.51 20.21 -5.47
N ASP A 231 -1.30 20.77 -6.37
CA ASP A 231 -2.22 21.86 -6.03
C ASP A 231 -3.27 21.39 -5.02
N THR A 232 -3.82 20.18 -5.20
CA THR A 232 -4.68 19.55 -4.20
C THR A 232 -3.97 19.37 -2.85
N LEU A 233 -2.71 18.92 -2.85
CA LEU A 233 -1.92 18.78 -1.61
C LEU A 233 -1.72 20.13 -0.91
N ILE A 234 -1.45 21.19 -1.66
CA ILE A 234 -1.30 22.55 -1.12
C ILE A 234 -2.60 23.03 -0.47
N GLU A 235 -3.72 22.83 -1.12
CA GLU A 235 -5.03 23.37 -0.71
C GLU A 235 -5.67 22.55 0.42
N VAL A 236 -5.65 21.21 0.32
CA VAL A 236 -6.29 20.30 1.27
C VAL A 236 -5.38 19.98 2.46
N GLY A 237 -4.07 19.97 2.26
CA GLY A 237 -3.09 19.57 3.28
C GLY A 237 -2.80 18.07 3.23
N GLY A 238 -2.47 17.47 4.37
CA GLY A 238 -2.07 16.06 4.45
C GLY A 238 -0.63 15.82 3.98
N SER A 239 0.24 16.84 4.01
CA SER A 239 1.64 16.76 3.61
C SER A 239 2.49 15.95 4.59
N MET A 240 3.40 15.13 4.06
CA MET A 240 4.41 14.41 4.83
C MET A 240 5.40 15.39 5.49
N GLN A 241 5.92 15.01 6.64
CA GLN A 241 6.99 15.77 7.31
C GLN A 241 8.38 15.24 6.91
N PRO A 242 9.45 16.05 7.04
CA PRO A 242 10.79 15.64 6.60
C PRO A 242 11.36 14.44 7.35
N LEU A 243 11.07 14.29 8.64
CA LEU A 243 11.55 13.14 9.41
C LEU A 243 10.95 11.82 8.91
N GLU A 244 9.64 11.78 8.66
CA GLU A 244 8.96 10.59 8.12
C GLU A 244 9.48 10.25 6.71
N ALA A 245 9.74 11.27 5.87
CA ALA A 245 10.35 11.06 4.56
C ALA A 245 11.75 10.45 4.68
N TRP A 246 12.56 10.92 5.63
CA TRP A 246 13.88 10.37 5.91
C TRP A 246 13.82 8.93 6.41
N LEU A 247 12.90 8.61 7.32
CA LEU A 247 12.66 7.24 7.80
C LEU A 247 12.22 6.32 6.65
N CYS A 248 11.36 6.80 5.75
CA CYS A 248 10.99 6.06 4.54
C CYS A 248 12.21 5.76 3.65
N ILE A 249 13.08 6.73 3.40
CA ILE A 249 14.32 6.53 2.63
C ILE A 249 15.21 5.47 3.29
N ARG A 250 15.36 5.53 4.61
CA ARG A 250 16.09 4.54 5.39
C ARG A 250 15.46 3.15 5.29
N GLY A 251 14.13 3.06 5.39
CA GLY A 251 13.39 1.80 5.24
C GLY A 251 13.56 1.18 3.84
N LEU A 252 13.46 2.00 2.79
CA LEU A 252 13.65 1.57 1.40
C LEU A 252 15.01 0.92 1.15
N SER A 253 16.06 1.37 1.83
CA SER A 253 17.41 0.82 1.66
C SER A 253 17.52 -0.67 1.96
N THR A 254 16.61 -1.22 2.79
CA THR A 254 16.56 -2.65 3.14
C THR A 254 15.29 -3.34 2.64
N LEU A 255 14.45 -2.66 1.84
CA LEU A 255 13.15 -3.19 1.43
C LEU A 255 13.28 -4.55 0.73
N SER A 256 14.20 -4.71 -0.21
CA SER A 256 14.38 -5.97 -0.94
C SER A 256 14.72 -7.13 -0.01
N LEU A 257 15.65 -6.93 0.92
CA LEU A 257 16.07 -7.97 1.89
C LEU A 257 14.90 -8.38 2.79
N ARG A 258 14.14 -7.39 3.27
CA ARG A 258 12.97 -7.66 4.11
C ARG A 258 11.87 -8.38 3.33
N MET A 259 11.57 -7.93 2.11
CA MET A 259 10.55 -8.58 1.28
C MET A 259 10.93 -10.01 0.90
N GLU A 260 12.19 -10.30 0.57
CA GLU A 260 12.67 -11.65 0.31
C GLU A 260 12.49 -12.56 1.53
N HIS A 261 12.87 -12.05 2.71
CA HIS A 261 12.72 -12.80 3.97
C HIS A 261 11.25 -13.09 4.28
N VAL A 262 10.39 -12.06 4.34
CA VAL A 262 8.98 -12.24 4.72
C VAL A 262 8.21 -13.11 3.72
N CYS A 263 8.52 -13.05 2.41
CA CYS A 263 7.90 -13.93 1.41
C CYS A 263 8.30 -15.40 1.65
N ARG A 264 9.58 -15.66 1.93
CA ARG A 264 10.05 -17.02 2.26
C ARG A 264 9.38 -17.54 3.53
N SER A 265 9.39 -16.75 4.58
CA SER A 265 8.78 -17.14 5.88
C SER A 265 7.29 -17.36 5.76
N ALA A 266 6.55 -16.52 5.00
CA ALA A 266 5.13 -16.71 4.72
C ALA A 266 4.87 -18.04 3.98
N GLY A 267 5.69 -18.37 3.00
CA GLY A 267 5.57 -19.65 2.27
C GLY A 267 5.79 -20.88 3.16
N LEU A 268 6.78 -20.83 4.04
CA LEU A 268 7.06 -21.92 5.01
C LEU A 268 5.91 -22.08 5.99
N LEU A 269 5.48 -20.99 6.62
CA LEU A 269 4.34 -21.00 7.56
C LEU A 269 3.04 -21.44 6.87
N ALA A 270 2.74 -20.97 5.67
CA ALA A 270 1.55 -21.35 4.92
C ALA A 270 1.56 -22.86 4.59
N SER A 271 2.72 -23.41 4.23
CA SER A 271 2.88 -24.84 3.96
C SER A 271 2.69 -25.71 5.19
N PHE A 272 3.17 -25.27 6.34
CA PHE A 272 2.94 -25.92 7.64
C PHE A 272 1.45 -25.89 8.01
N LEU A 273 0.83 -24.71 7.97
CA LEU A 273 -0.59 -24.54 8.33
C LEU A 273 -1.52 -25.33 7.41
N ALA A 274 -1.22 -25.46 6.12
CA ALA A 274 -2.03 -26.20 5.16
C ALA A 274 -2.09 -27.72 5.47
N GLN A 275 -1.17 -28.23 6.26
CA GLN A 275 -1.11 -29.64 6.68
C GLN A 275 -1.62 -29.85 8.11
N HIS A 276 -1.89 -28.78 8.85
CA HIS A 276 -2.24 -28.88 10.26
C HIS A 276 -3.74 -29.18 10.47
N GLN A 277 -4.07 -30.20 11.30
CA GLN A 277 -5.45 -30.69 11.49
C GLN A 277 -6.42 -29.65 12.10
N ALA A 278 -5.92 -28.65 12.86
CA ALA A 278 -6.75 -27.59 13.44
C ALA A 278 -7.11 -26.50 12.41
N ILE A 279 -6.53 -26.53 11.21
CA ILE A 279 -6.75 -25.51 10.17
C ILE A 279 -7.81 -26.01 9.19
N GLU A 280 -8.72 -25.11 8.82
CA GLU A 280 -9.78 -25.37 7.84
C GLU A 280 -9.36 -24.94 6.43
N ALA A 281 -8.76 -23.75 6.30
CA ALA A 281 -8.29 -23.21 5.04
C ALA A 281 -7.07 -22.31 5.27
N VAL A 282 -6.22 -22.20 4.25
CA VAL A 282 -5.09 -21.25 4.20
C VAL A 282 -5.19 -20.41 2.92
N HIS A 283 -5.19 -19.12 3.09
CA HIS A 283 -5.25 -18.12 2.01
C HIS A 283 -3.84 -17.52 1.83
N TYR A 284 -3.11 -18.05 0.87
CA TYR A 284 -1.77 -17.57 0.49
C TYR A 284 -1.48 -17.88 -0.98
N PRO A 285 -1.22 -16.88 -1.83
CA PRO A 285 -1.03 -17.08 -3.26
C PRO A 285 0.15 -17.98 -3.62
N GLY A 286 1.10 -18.15 -2.69
CA GLY A 286 2.25 -19.05 -2.86
C GLY A 286 1.92 -20.55 -2.75
N LEU A 287 0.74 -20.93 -2.28
CA LEU A 287 0.32 -22.33 -2.25
C LEU A 287 -0.22 -22.74 -3.63
N PRO A 288 0.20 -23.90 -4.18
CA PRO A 288 -0.28 -24.35 -5.51
C PRO A 288 -1.80 -24.52 -5.61
N GLY A 289 -2.48 -24.75 -4.47
CA GLY A 289 -3.94 -24.87 -4.41
C GLY A 289 -4.69 -23.54 -4.37
N HIS A 290 -4.00 -22.40 -4.29
CA HIS A 290 -4.67 -21.09 -4.30
C HIS A 290 -5.23 -20.78 -5.69
N PRO A 291 -6.49 -20.27 -5.80
CA PRO A 291 -7.14 -20.03 -7.10
C PRO A 291 -6.35 -19.14 -8.06
N GLN A 292 -5.62 -18.15 -7.54
CA GLN A 292 -4.82 -17.25 -8.34
C GLN A 292 -3.30 -17.53 -8.25
N HIS A 293 -2.87 -18.74 -7.92
CA HIS A 293 -1.44 -19.09 -7.80
C HIS A 293 -0.65 -18.76 -9.06
N GLU A 294 -1.13 -19.23 -10.22
CA GLU A 294 -0.47 -19.04 -11.52
C GLU A 294 -0.43 -17.54 -11.89
N LEU A 295 -1.54 -16.83 -11.72
CA LEU A 295 -1.60 -15.37 -11.95
C LEU A 295 -0.61 -14.62 -11.04
N ALA A 296 -0.56 -14.97 -9.76
CA ALA A 296 0.36 -14.35 -8.80
C ALA A 296 1.83 -14.62 -9.20
N ARG A 297 2.16 -15.84 -9.62
CA ARG A 297 3.49 -16.21 -10.10
C ARG A 297 3.93 -15.39 -11.33
N ASP A 298 3.00 -15.14 -12.24
CA ASP A 298 3.28 -14.42 -13.49
C ASP A 298 3.31 -12.89 -13.27
N GLN A 299 2.50 -12.36 -12.35
CA GLN A 299 2.33 -10.92 -12.11
C GLN A 299 3.27 -10.37 -11.03
N LEU A 300 3.65 -11.18 -10.04
CA LEU A 300 4.42 -10.76 -8.88
C LEU A 300 5.82 -11.42 -8.88
N ARG A 301 6.80 -10.73 -8.33
CA ARG A 301 8.15 -11.28 -8.11
C ARG A 301 8.19 -12.31 -6.99
N GLY A 302 7.17 -12.35 -6.13
CA GLY A 302 6.97 -13.26 -5.00
C GLY A 302 5.56 -13.11 -4.46
N PHE A 303 5.15 -13.98 -3.56
CA PHE A 303 3.75 -14.13 -3.17
C PHE A 303 3.30 -13.25 -1.99
N GLY A 304 4.15 -12.34 -1.51
CA GLY A 304 3.86 -11.46 -0.39
C GLY A 304 4.27 -12.02 0.98
N GLY A 305 4.38 -11.12 1.95
CA GLY A 305 4.70 -11.44 3.35
C GLY A 305 3.46 -11.49 4.26
N THR A 306 2.26 -11.55 3.68
CA THR A 306 1.00 -11.64 4.43
C THR A 306 0.25 -12.88 3.98
N LEU A 307 -0.30 -13.63 4.93
CA LEU A 307 -1.19 -14.75 4.69
C LEU A 307 -2.40 -14.68 5.64
N ALA A 308 -3.46 -15.40 5.31
CA ALA A 308 -4.55 -15.64 6.25
C ALA A 308 -4.85 -17.12 6.33
N PHE A 309 -5.41 -17.56 7.46
CA PHE A 309 -5.85 -18.94 7.64
C PHE A 309 -7.05 -19.00 8.56
N GLU A 310 -7.82 -20.08 8.47
CA GLU A 310 -9.04 -20.30 9.22
C GLU A 310 -8.85 -21.43 10.22
N VAL A 311 -9.00 -21.09 11.52
CA VAL A 311 -8.94 -22.08 12.60
C VAL A 311 -10.32 -22.73 12.78
N ARG A 312 -10.34 -24.08 12.90
CA ARG A 312 -11.56 -24.81 13.24
C ARG A 312 -12.05 -24.42 14.62
N GLY A 313 -13.35 -24.16 14.76
CA GLY A 313 -13.99 -23.75 16.02
C GLY A 313 -14.37 -22.28 16.08
N GLY A 314 -14.26 -21.56 14.96
CA GLY A 314 -14.82 -20.21 14.80
C GLY A 314 -14.15 -19.14 15.66
N VAL A 315 -14.94 -18.13 16.09
CA VAL A 315 -14.44 -16.93 16.78
C VAL A 315 -13.61 -17.24 18.03
N GLU A 316 -14.08 -18.17 18.88
CA GLU A 316 -13.40 -18.48 20.14
C GLU A 316 -12.05 -19.17 19.90
N ALA A 317 -11.99 -20.07 18.92
CA ALA A 317 -10.75 -20.76 18.58
C ALA A 317 -9.74 -19.80 17.95
N GLY A 318 -10.17 -18.92 17.03
CA GLY A 318 -9.33 -17.90 16.43
C GLY A 318 -8.76 -16.93 17.47
N SER A 319 -9.58 -16.44 18.41
CA SER A 319 -9.13 -15.57 19.50
C SER A 319 -8.10 -16.27 20.38
N ARG A 320 -8.37 -17.52 20.81
CA ARG A 320 -7.47 -18.31 21.65
C ARG A 320 -6.10 -18.51 20.98
N VAL A 321 -6.09 -18.89 19.71
CA VAL A 321 -4.84 -19.08 18.95
C VAL A 321 -4.05 -17.77 18.89
N ALA A 322 -4.70 -16.63 18.55
CA ALA A 322 -4.04 -15.34 18.51
C ALA A 322 -3.43 -14.94 19.87
N GLU A 323 -4.11 -15.25 20.99
CA GLU A 323 -3.68 -14.93 22.35
C GLU A 323 -2.62 -15.89 22.89
N ALA A 324 -2.50 -17.10 22.33
CA ALA A 324 -1.53 -18.11 22.72
C ALA A 324 -0.15 -17.95 22.05
N LEU A 325 -0.07 -17.15 20.97
CA LEU A 325 1.21 -16.86 20.33
C LEU A 325 2.12 -16.06 21.25
N GLU A 326 3.38 -16.46 21.34
CA GLU A 326 4.41 -15.81 22.17
C GLU A 326 5.25 -14.83 21.36
N LEU A 327 5.50 -15.11 20.07
CA LEU A 327 6.27 -14.25 19.15
C LEU A 327 5.37 -13.35 18.32
N GLY A 328 4.20 -13.85 17.90
CA GLY A 328 3.25 -13.08 17.11
C GLY A 328 2.51 -12.03 17.94
N TRP A 329 2.67 -10.75 17.61
CA TRP A 329 2.01 -9.65 18.34
C TRP A 329 0.59 -9.42 17.83
N ILE A 330 -0.39 -9.41 18.75
CA ILE A 330 -1.75 -9.00 18.43
C ILE A 330 -1.75 -7.51 18.13
N ALA A 331 -1.78 -7.15 16.85
CA ALA A 331 -1.77 -5.76 16.41
C ALA A 331 -2.43 -5.59 15.04
N GLY A 332 -2.93 -4.40 14.79
CA GLY A 332 -3.24 -3.94 13.44
C GLY A 332 -1.96 -3.69 12.65
N SER A 333 -2.10 -3.28 11.37
CA SER A 333 -0.98 -2.98 10.48
C SER A 333 -0.33 -4.23 9.85
N LEU A 334 0.80 -4.04 9.19
CA LEU A 334 1.63 -5.05 8.52
C LEU A 334 3.00 -4.44 8.13
N GLY A 335 3.92 -5.28 7.70
CA GLY A 335 5.21 -4.82 7.16
C GLY A 335 6.19 -4.35 8.23
N SER A 336 5.98 -4.74 9.48
CA SER A 336 6.91 -4.53 10.60
C SER A 336 8.09 -5.51 10.56
N VAL A 337 9.08 -5.28 11.41
CA VAL A 337 10.13 -6.26 11.71
C VAL A 337 9.62 -7.38 12.64
N GLN A 338 8.55 -7.14 13.41
CA GLN A 338 7.84 -8.15 14.18
C GLN A 338 6.68 -8.74 13.41
N THR A 339 6.41 -10.04 13.61
CA THR A 339 5.22 -10.70 13.10
C THR A 339 3.96 -10.17 13.80
N LEU A 340 3.00 -9.70 12.98
CA LEU A 340 1.74 -9.13 13.47
C LEU A 340 0.57 -10.05 13.15
N VAL A 341 -0.29 -10.24 14.15
CA VAL A 341 -1.45 -11.12 14.10
C VAL A 341 -2.73 -10.30 14.30
N ALA A 342 -3.70 -10.49 13.44
CA ALA A 342 -5.02 -9.90 13.60
C ALA A 342 -6.09 -10.98 13.44
N HIS A 343 -7.06 -11.00 14.34
CA HIS A 343 -8.29 -11.77 14.23
C HIS A 343 -9.43 -10.83 13.81
N PRO A 344 -9.78 -10.73 12.52
CA PRO A 344 -10.70 -9.71 12.02
C PRO A 344 -12.06 -9.72 12.71
N ALA A 345 -12.59 -10.90 13.02
CA ALA A 345 -13.91 -11.03 13.64
C ALA A 345 -14.02 -10.36 15.02
N THR A 346 -12.93 -10.33 15.80
CA THR A 346 -12.92 -9.71 17.15
C THR A 346 -12.29 -8.32 17.16
N THR A 347 -11.63 -7.90 16.07
CA THR A 347 -10.85 -6.64 16.01
C THR A 347 -11.29 -5.74 14.85
N THR A 348 -10.64 -5.83 13.71
CA THR A 348 -10.77 -4.87 12.59
C THR A 348 -12.15 -4.88 11.91
N HIS A 349 -12.92 -5.95 12.01
CA HIS A 349 -14.25 -6.11 11.42
C HIS A 349 -15.33 -6.44 12.47
N ARG A 350 -15.04 -6.21 13.74
CA ARG A 350 -15.95 -6.49 14.87
C ARG A 350 -17.30 -5.79 14.75
N GLN A 351 -17.34 -4.61 14.13
CA GLN A 351 -18.57 -3.83 13.95
C GLN A 351 -19.50 -4.37 12.87
N LEU A 352 -19.04 -5.32 12.04
CA LEU A 352 -19.86 -5.95 10.99
C LEU A 352 -20.61 -7.16 11.56
N ASP A 353 -21.84 -7.35 11.12
CA ASP A 353 -22.58 -8.57 11.39
C ASP A 353 -21.88 -9.81 10.79
N ALA A 354 -22.04 -10.96 11.43
CA ALA A 354 -21.35 -12.21 11.03
C ALA A 354 -21.65 -12.59 9.55
N ASP A 355 -22.88 -12.40 9.09
CA ASP A 355 -23.28 -12.69 7.71
C ASP A 355 -22.60 -11.74 6.71
N VAL A 356 -22.45 -10.46 7.08
CA VAL A 356 -21.73 -9.47 6.25
C VAL A 356 -20.23 -9.80 6.18
N ARG A 357 -19.63 -10.22 7.30
CA ARG A 357 -18.23 -10.67 7.29
C ARG A 357 -18.02 -11.89 6.39
N ARG A 358 -18.87 -12.90 6.54
CA ARG A 358 -18.79 -14.12 5.71
C ARG A 358 -19.00 -13.83 4.22
N ALA A 359 -19.95 -12.96 3.89
CA ALA A 359 -20.14 -12.51 2.51
C ALA A 359 -18.93 -11.77 1.91
N ALA A 360 -18.11 -11.15 2.79
CA ALA A 360 -16.83 -10.53 2.41
C ALA A 360 -15.64 -11.53 2.41
N GLY A 361 -15.88 -12.82 2.56
CA GLY A 361 -14.84 -13.86 2.62
C GLY A 361 -14.06 -13.89 3.95
N ILE A 362 -14.61 -13.29 5.01
CA ILE A 362 -13.98 -13.24 6.34
C ILE A 362 -14.69 -14.22 7.25
N ALA A 363 -14.16 -15.45 7.34
CA ALA A 363 -14.65 -16.48 8.23
C ALA A 363 -14.48 -16.12 9.71
N ASP A 364 -15.31 -16.69 10.58
CA ASP A 364 -15.30 -16.37 12.01
C ASP A 364 -14.00 -16.77 12.71
N GLY A 365 -13.29 -17.82 12.24
CA GLY A 365 -11.99 -18.27 12.75
C GLY A 365 -10.78 -17.74 11.94
N LEU A 366 -10.97 -16.76 11.06
CA LEU A 366 -9.90 -16.26 10.20
C LEU A 366 -8.90 -15.42 10.99
N LEU A 367 -7.64 -15.80 10.90
CA LEU A 367 -6.48 -15.03 11.36
C LEU A 367 -5.70 -14.51 10.17
N ARG A 368 -5.30 -13.23 10.19
CA ARG A 368 -4.37 -12.63 9.22
C ARG A 368 -3.01 -12.44 9.90
N ILE A 369 -1.98 -12.97 9.26
CA ILE A 369 -0.59 -12.86 9.70
C ILE A 369 0.17 -11.97 8.73
N ALA A 370 0.87 -10.98 9.25
CA ALA A 370 1.88 -10.23 8.51
C ALA A 370 3.24 -10.61 9.08
N MET A 371 4.02 -11.33 8.27
CA MET A 371 5.31 -11.87 8.67
C MET A 371 6.30 -10.76 9.02
N GLY A 372 7.01 -10.95 10.11
CA GLY A 372 8.17 -10.17 10.52
C GLY A 372 9.48 -10.76 10.01
N LEU A 373 10.58 -10.42 10.70
CA LEU A 373 11.94 -10.84 10.36
C LEU A 373 12.49 -11.89 11.33
N GLU A 374 11.64 -12.48 12.15
CA GLU A 374 11.98 -13.59 13.04
C GLU A 374 12.40 -14.81 12.21
N ASP A 375 13.14 -15.71 12.83
CA ASP A 375 13.46 -17.00 12.22
C ASP A 375 12.17 -17.77 11.92
N PRO A 376 11.98 -18.26 10.70
CA PRO A 376 10.74 -18.94 10.31
C PRO A 376 10.50 -20.25 11.08
N ASP A 377 11.54 -20.94 11.54
CA ASP A 377 11.39 -22.18 12.32
C ASP A 377 10.88 -21.85 13.74
N ASP A 378 11.37 -20.80 14.38
CA ASP A 378 10.85 -20.31 15.66
C ASP A 378 9.37 -19.90 15.55
N LEU A 379 8.98 -19.24 14.45
CA LEU A 379 7.57 -18.90 14.21
C LEU A 379 6.71 -20.15 14.01
N ILE A 380 7.16 -21.15 13.27
CA ILE A 380 6.43 -22.41 13.09
C ILE A 380 6.24 -23.12 14.42
N GLU A 381 7.26 -23.17 15.30
CA GLU A 381 7.16 -23.74 16.65
C GLU A 381 6.14 -22.97 17.50
N ASP A 382 6.11 -21.62 17.40
CA ASP A 382 5.15 -20.78 18.11
C ASP A 382 3.70 -21.03 17.62
N PHE A 383 3.48 -21.16 16.31
CA PHE A 383 2.17 -21.53 15.78
C PHE A 383 1.77 -22.96 16.14
N GLU A 384 2.69 -23.91 16.14
CA GLU A 384 2.43 -25.31 16.54
C GLU A 384 1.95 -25.39 18.00
N GLN A 385 2.60 -24.67 18.92
CA GLN A 385 2.17 -24.66 20.33
C GLN A 385 0.83 -23.94 20.53
N ALA A 386 0.56 -22.86 19.79
CA ALA A 386 -0.69 -22.10 19.89
C ALA A 386 -1.91 -22.83 19.29
N LEU A 387 -1.68 -23.79 18.39
CA LEU A 387 -2.73 -24.58 17.73
C LEU A 387 -3.07 -25.88 18.49
N ARG A 388 -2.37 -26.22 19.56
CA ARG A 388 -2.67 -27.35 20.45
C ARG A 388 -3.88 -27.03 21.33
#